data_a93be488dad9942173fc99dac4a7031d
#
_entry.id   a93be488dad9942173fc99dac4a7031d
#
_cell.length_a   1.000
_cell.length_b   1.000
_cell.length_c   1.000
_cell.angle_alpha   90.00
_cell.angle_beta   90.00
_cell.angle_gamma   90.00
#
_symmetry.space_group_name_H-M   'P 1'
#
loop_
_entity.id
_entity.type
_entity.pdbx_description
1 polymer ?
#
loop_
_entity_poly.entity_id
_entity_poly.type
_entity_poly.pdbx_seq_one_letter_code
_entity_poly.pdbx_strand_id
1 'polypeptide(L)'
;SDGKDLIYQEILPGKGWKTNELTGRMLKKFARSGIQISTGENTDQILSIIRTELSKKVVSLDEKALNRLENLIVALSEREMLQITIAKEDNVFLGGAFFIHFGERLIYLKSAFLEEAKKSGVMYSVMFDKINASMERNNIFDFGGSRVPTVRQFNRNLGGLDQTYYQFTWDNSPFWFKMIVFLRNTFFRQKISSIQKM
;
A
#
# COMPACT_ATOMS: atom_id res chain seq x y z
N SER A 1 17.79 0.62 23.50
CA SER A 1 16.60 0.23 22.69
C SER A 1 16.23 1.44 21.85
N ASP A 2 16.60 1.41 20.57
CA ASP A 2 16.22 2.44 19.61
C ASP A 2 14.77 2.21 19.21
N GLY A 3 13.85 2.78 19.98
CA GLY A 3 12.43 2.82 19.62
C GLY A 3 12.27 3.74 18.40
N LYS A 4 12.09 3.19 17.23
CA LYS A 4 11.65 3.96 16.06
C LYS A 4 10.15 4.14 16.16
N ASP A 5 9.69 5.37 16.25
CA ASP A 5 8.28 5.70 16.14
C ASP A 5 7.80 5.29 14.75
N LEU A 6 6.94 4.29 14.71
CA LEU A 6 6.28 3.85 13.51
C LEU A 6 4.95 4.57 13.41
N ILE A 7 4.61 5.06 12.23
CA ILE A 7 3.41 5.84 12.00
C ILE A 7 2.57 5.16 10.91
N TYR A 8 1.28 4.98 11.19
CA TYR A 8 0.28 4.67 10.19
C TYR A 8 -0.75 5.80 10.12
N GLN A 9 -1.60 5.82 9.12
CA GLN A 9 -2.66 6.80 8.99
C GLN A 9 -4.01 6.12 8.96
N GLU A 10 -4.98 6.73 9.64
CA GLU A 10 -6.37 6.28 9.64
C GLU A 10 -7.34 7.46 9.61
N ILE A 11 -8.57 7.19 9.23
CA ILE A 11 -9.71 8.10 9.36
C ILE A 11 -10.72 7.44 10.27
N LEU A 12 -11.06 8.15 11.34
CA LEU A 12 -12.04 7.69 12.32
C LEU A 12 -13.43 8.21 11.95
N PRO A 13 -14.49 7.38 12.09
CA PRO A 13 -15.85 7.83 11.90
C PRO A 13 -16.24 8.90 12.91
N GLY A 14 -17.21 9.73 12.58
CA GLY A 14 -17.77 10.74 13.48
C GLY A 14 -16.91 11.99 13.73
N LYS A 15 -15.66 12.05 13.25
CA LYS A 15 -14.74 13.18 13.48
C LYS A 15 -14.75 14.26 12.37
N GLY A 16 -15.73 14.24 11.48
CA GLY A 16 -15.85 15.26 10.43
C GLY A 16 -14.69 15.20 9.43
N TRP A 17 -14.58 14.09 8.71
CA TRP A 17 -13.56 13.88 7.69
C TRP A 17 -13.56 14.98 6.61
N LYS A 18 -12.38 15.50 6.30
CA LYS A 18 -12.17 16.52 5.25
C LYS A 18 -10.90 16.20 4.47
N THR A 19 -10.97 16.41 3.16
CA THR A 19 -9.81 16.33 2.27
C THR A 19 -9.24 17.72 2.02
N ASN A 20 -8.00 17.78 1.51
CA ASN A 20 -7.39 19.04 1.11
C ASN A 20 -7.79 19.46 -0.31
N GLU A 21 -7.38 20.67 -0.72
CA GLU A 21 -7.65 21.22 -2.04
C GLU A 21 -7.06 20.40 -3.19
N LEU A 22 -5.90 19.80 -2.99
CA LEU A 22 -5.26 18.93 -4.00
C LEU A 22 -6.15 17.73 -4.32
N THR A 23 -6.70 17.08 -3.31
CA THR A 23 -7.66 15.99 -3.48
C THR A 23 -8.86 16.45 -4.30
N GLY A 24 -9.45 17.61 -3.96
CA GLY A 24 -10.57 18.16 -4.72
C GLY A 24 -10.24 18.41 -6.19
N ARG A 25 -9.03 18.92 -6.50
CA ARG A 25 -8.57 19.10 -7.89
C ARG A 25 -8.39 17.77 -8.61
N MET A 26 -7.85 16.75 -7.94
CA MET A 26 -7.64 15.43 -8.54
C MET A 26 -8.95 14.70 -8.79
N LEU A 27 -9.94 14.82 -7.91
CA LEU A 27 -11.29 14.28 -8.13
C LEU A 27 -11.98 14.94 -9.34
N LYS A 28 -11.88 16.27 -9.49
CA LYS A 28 -12.39 16.97 -10.68
C LYS A 28 -11.69 16.54 -11.97
N LYS A 29 -10.38 16.26 -11.90
CA LYS A 29 -9.62 15.74 -13.05
C LYS A 29 -10.09 14.33 -13.42
N PHE A 30 -10.25 13.46 -12.41
CA PHE A 30 -10.76 12.10 -12.62
C PHE A 30 -12.16 12.09 -13.25
N ALA A 31 -13.08 12.93 -12.78
CA ALA A 31 -14.43 13.02 -13.31
C ALA A 31 -14.49 13.39 -14.81
N ARG A 32 -13.39 13.92 -15.38
CA ARG A 32 -13.26 14.27 -16.81
C ARG A 32 -12.48 13.24 -17.62
N SER A 33 -11.99 12.18 -17.00
CA SER A 33 -11.08 11.23 -17.66
C SER A 33 -11.78 10.13 -18.45
N GLY A 34 -13.10 9.94 -18.28
CA GLY A 34 -13.80 8.79 -18.88
C GLY A 34 -13.58 7.46 -18.14
N ILE A 35 -12.65 7.43 -17.18
CA ILE A 35 -12.35 6.21 -16.41
C ILE A 35 -13.49 5.89 -15.44
N GLN A 36 -13.92 4.64 -15.46
CA GLN A 36 -14.94 4.11 -14.55
C GLN A 36 -14.29 3.25 -13.46
N ILE A 37 -14.79 3.38 -12.25
CA ILE A 37 -14.39 2.56 -11.10
C ILE A 37 -15.54 1.64 -10.73
N SER A 38 -15.22 0.37 -10.49
CA SER A 38 -16.21 -0.64 -10.07
C SER A 38 -15.57 -1.68 -9.15
N THR A 39 -16.40 -2.47 -8.47
CA THR A 39 -15.95 -3.71 -7.82
C THR A 39 -15.63 -4.74 -8.90
N GLY A 40 -14.59 -5.54 -8.72
CA GLY A 40 -14.16 -6.53 -9.71
C GLY A 40 -13.36 -7.68 -9.12
N GLU A 41 -13.00 -8.63 -9.96
CA GLU A 41 -12.24 -9.84 -9.59
C GLU A 41 -10.93 -9.99 -10.38
N ASN A 42 -10.41 -8.89 -10.93
CA ASN A 42 -9.24 -8.89 -11.81
C ASN A 42 -7.91 -9.03 -11.04
N THR A 43 -7.83 -9.95 -10.08
CA THR A 43 -6.65 -10.17 -9.20
C THR A 43 -5.37 -10.35 -9.99
N ASP A 44 -5.35 -11.27 -10.95
CA ASP A 44 -4.15 -11.61 -11.73
C ASP A 44 -3.64 -10.43 -12.55
N GLN A 45 -4.56 -9.63 -13.11
CA GLN A 45 -4.19 -8.44 -13.88
C GLN A 45 -3.56 -7.37 -13.00
N ILE A 46 -4.09 -7.15 -11.78
CA ILE A 46 -3.52 -6.21 -10.81
C ILE A 46 -2.14 -6.69 -10.37
N LEU A 47 -1.99 -7.98 -10.04
CA LEU A 47 -0.72 -8.59 -9.66
C LEU A 47 0.32 -8.51 -10.77
N SER A 48 -0.08 -8.69 -12.04
CA SER A 48 0.79 -8.51 -13.19
C SER A 48 1.34 -7.09 -13.29
N ILE A 49 0.50 -6.06 -13.07
CA ILE A 49 0.98 -4.66 -13.04
C ILE A 49 1.94 -4.45 -11.87
N ILE A 50 1.62 -4.98 -10.66
CA ILE A 50 2.51 -4.89 -9.49
C ILE A 50 3.88 -5.52 -9.81
N ARG A 51 3.90 -6.71 -10.41
CA ARG A 51 5.13 -7.41 -10.80
C ARG A 51 5.96 -6.58 -11.78
N THR A 52 5.31 -6.01 -12.79
CA THR A 52 5.95 -5.15 -13.79
C THR A 52 6.52 -3.86 -13.18
N GLU A 53 5.82 -3.23 -12.24
CA GLU A 53 6.31 -2.02 -11.56
C GLU A 53 7.49 -2.31 -10.63
N LEU A 54 7.47 -3.42 -9.92
CA LEU A 54 8.55 -3.82 -9.03
C LEU A 54 9.81 -4.19 -9.81
N SER A 55 9.68 -4.89 -10.95
CA SER A 55 10.83 -5.24 -11.80
C SER A 55 11.58 -4.01 -12.33
N LYS A 56 10.90 -2.88 -12.52
CA LYS A 56 11.52 -1.62 -12.94
C LYS A 56 12.27 -0.89 -11.82
N LYS A 57 11.93 -1.15 -10.56
CA LYS A 57 12.44 -0.39 -9.41
C LYS A 57 13.53 -1.12 -8.61
N VAL A 58 13.62 -2.43 -8.74
CA VAL A 58 14.51 -3.27 -7.93
C VAL A 58 15.28 -4.20 -8.85
N VAL A 59 16.61 -4.15 -8.79
CA VAL A 59 17.53 -4.98 -9.60
C VAL A 59 17.39 -6.48 -9.28
N SER A 60 16.90 -6.82 -8.08
CA SER A 60 16.49 -8.18 -7.70
C SER A 60 15.06 -8.13 -7.16
N LEU A 61 14.10 -8.53 -7.99
CA LEU A 61 12.74 -8.71 -7.55
C LEU A 61 12.72 -9.74 -6.41
N ASP A 62 12.22 -9.36 -5.25
CA ASP A 62 11.97 -10.34 -4.19
C ASP A 62 10.71 -11.15 -4.54
N GLU A 63 10.89 -12.20 -5.35
CA GLU A 63 9.81 -13.12 -5.71
C GLU A 63 9.11 -13.70 -4.48
N LYS A 64 9.83 -13.88 -3.37
CA LYS A 64 9.23 -14.34 -2.12
C LYS A 64 8.23 -13.33 -1.56
N ALA A 65 8.49 -12.03 -1.72
CA ALA A 65 7.53 -11.01 -1.29
C ALA A 65 6.28 -10.99 -2.17
N LEU A 66 6.42 -11.17 -3.48
CA LEU A 66 5.29 -11.31 -4.40
C LEU A 66 4.46 -12.56 -4.08
N ASN A 67 5.09 -13.72 -3.93
CA ASN A 67 4.39 -14.96 -3.59
C ASN A 67 3.65 -14.84 -2.25
N ARG A 68 4.22 -14.14 -1.26
CA ARG A 68 3.52 -13.86 0.00
C ARG A 68 2.30 -12.97 -0.19
N LEU A 69 2.38 -11.96 -1.05
CA LEU A 69 1.24 -11.11 -1.39
C LEU A 69 0.15 -11.91 -2.10
N GLU A 70 0.51 -12.74 -3.08
CA GLU A 70 -0.43 -13.62 -3.79
C GLU A 70 -1.13 -14.57 -2.82
N ASN A 71 -0.37 -15.27 -1.98
CA ASN A 71 -0.94 -16.18 -0.97
C ASN A 71 -1.84 -15.44 0.03
N LEU A 72 -1.49 -14.22 0.42
CA LEU A 72 -2.34 -13.40 1.30
C LEU A 72 -3.66 -13.05 0.61
N ILE A 73 -3.62 -12.65 -0.66
CA ILE A 73 -4.80 -12.30 -1.43
C ILE A 73 -5.74 -13.50 -1.57
N VAL A 74 -5.20 -14.69 -1.88
CA VAL A 74 -5.98 -15.94 -1.95
C VAL A 74 -6.64 -16.22 -0.59
N ALA A 75 -5.87 -16.22 0.48
CA ALA A 75 -6.38 -16.50 1.82
C ALA A 75 -7.44 -15.48 2.31
N LEU A 76 -7.33 -14.23 1.90
CA LEU A 76 -8.33 -13.19 2.19
C LEU A 76 -9.60 -13.37 1.36
N SER A 77 -9.46 -13.77 0.08
CA SER A 77 -10.58 -14.06 -0.80
C SER A 77 -11.41 -15.26 -0.29
N GLU A 78 -10.75 -16.35 0.10
CA GLU A 78 -11.40 -17.54 0.68
C GLU A 78 -12.19 -17.24 1.96
N ARG A 79 -11.81 -16.17 2.67
CA ARG A 79 -12.49 -15.72 3.91
C ARG A 79 -13.49 -14.59 3.70
N GLU A 80 -13.77 -14.23 2.44
CA GLU A 80 -14.66 -13.12 2.07
C GLU A 80 -14.21 -11.76 2.71
N MET A 81 -12.92 -11.64 3.02
CA MET A 81 -12.34 -10.43 3.61
C MET A 81 -11.73 -9.49 2.56
N LEU A 82 -11.56 -9.96 1.32
CA LEU A 82 -10.97 -9.19 0.24
C LEU A 82 -12.02 -8.38 -0.50
N GLN A 83 -11.76 -7.09 -0.67
CA GLN A 83 -12.52 -6.24 -1.57
C GLN A 83 -11.60 -5.70 -2.67
N ILE A 84 -11.98 -5.88 -3.92
CA ILE A 84 -11.20 -5.44 -5.08
C ILE A 84 -11.94 -4.31 -5.77
N THR A 85 -11.21 -3.23 -6.06
CA THR A 85 -11.71 -2.12 -6.88
C THR A 85 -10.87 -2.06 -8.14
N ILE A 86 -11.53 -1.98 -9.29
CA ILE A 86 -10.88 -1.92 -10.61
C ILE A 86 -11.23 -0.60 -11.30
N ALA A 87 -10.32 -0.17 -12.16
CA ALA A 87 -10.52 0.97 -13.05
C ALA A 87 -10.45 0.52 -14.51
N LYS A 88 -11.39 0.99 -15.33
CA LYS A 88 -11.49 0.71 -16.77
C LYS A 88 -11.83 1.99 -17.52
N GLU A 89 -11.38 2.08 -18.76
CA GLU A 89 -11.79 3.09 -19.74
C GLU A 89 -12.13 2.35 -21.03
N ASP A 90 -13.32 2.55 -21.57
CA ASP A 90 -13.84 1.83 -22.77
C ASP A 90 -13.63 0.30 -22.71
N ASN A 91 -13.89 -0.30 -21.53
CA ASN A 91 -13.66 -1.72 -21.22
C ASN A 91 -12.17 -2.14 -21.13
N VAL A 92 -11.22 -1.26 -21.37
CA VAL A 92 -9.80 -1.53 -21.20
C VAL A 92 -9.44 -1.46 -19.70
N PHE A 93 -8.84 -2.53 -19.19
CA PHE A 93 -8.41 -2.60 -17.79
C PHE A 93 -7.18 -1.70 -17.55
N LEU A 94 -7.29 -0.77 -16.59
CA LEU A 94 -6.26 0.20 -16.27
C LEU A 94 -5.56 -0.05 -14.92
N GLY A 95 -6.07 -0.98 -14.13
CA GLY A 95 -5.51 -1.32 -12.84
C GLY A 95 -6.56 -1.47 -11.75
N GLY A 96 -6.09 -1.63 -10.51
CA GLY A 96 -6.98 -1.79 -9.37
C GLY A 96 -6.29 -1.68 -8.01
N ALA A 97 -7.10 -1.85 -6.98
CA ALA A 97 -6.68 -1.77 -5.59
C ALA A 97 -7.33 -2.88 -4.75
N PHE A 98 -6.56 -3.41 -3.82
CA PHE A 98 -6.99 -4.40 -2.84
C PHE A 98 -7.24 -3.73 -1.50
N PHE A 99 -8.36 -4.08 -0.89
CA PHE A 99 -8.75 -3.66 0.45
C PHE A 99 -9.12 -4.89 1.27
N ILE A 100 -8.88 -4.81 2.58
CA ILE A 100 -9.23 -5.87 3.53
C ILE A 100 -10.34 -5.35 4.43
N HIS A 101 -11.44 -6.10 4.49
CA HIS A 101 -12.50 -5.85 5.45
C HIS A 101 -12.27 -6.71 6.69
N PHE A 102 -11.98 -6.08 7.83
CA PHE A 102 -11.74 -6.77 9.08
C PHE A 102 -12.45 -6.08 10.24
N GLY A 103 -13.51 -6.71 10.74
CA GLY A 103 -14.38 -6.10 11.74
C GLY A 103 -14.93 -4.75 11.26
N GLU A 104 -14.75 -3.70 12.04
CA GLU A 104 -15.17 -2.34 11.72
C GLU A 104 -14.08 -1.54 10.97
N ARG A 105 -13.12 -2.22 10.32
CA ARG A 105 -12.04 -1.58 9.55
C ARG A 105 -12.09 -1.96 8.08
N LEU A 106 -11.88 -0.98 7.23
CA LEU A 106 -11.49 -1.16 5.84
C LEU A 106 -10.03 -0.75 5.69
N ILE A 107 -9.16 -1.72 5.42
CA ILE A 107 -7.71 -1.54 5.36
C ILE A 107 -7.27 -1.50 3.90
N TYR A 108 -6.59 -0.44 3.47
CA TYR A 108 -5.94 -0.40 2.17
C TYR A 108 -4.69 -1.29 2.17
N LEU A 109 -4.68 -2.31 1.31
CA LEU A 109 -3.57 -3.25 1.22
C LEU A 109 -2.54 -2.82 0.17
N LYS A 110 -2.97 -2.71 -1.08
CA LYS A 110 -2.10 -2.42 -2.22
C LYS A 110 -2.89 -2.02 -3.45
N SER A 111 -2.29 -1.21 -4.32
CA SER A 111 -2.84 -0.90 -5.64
C SER A 111 -1.76 -0.90 -6.71
N ALA A 112 -2.19 -1.09 -7.94
CA ALA A 112 -1.39 -0.85 -9.13
C ALA A 112 -2.27 -0.37 -10.28
N PHE A 113 -1.85 0.70 -10.94
CA PHE A 113 -2.52 1.30 -12.07
C PHE A 113 -1.52 1.63 -13.17
N LEU A 114 -1.94 1.57 -14.41
CA LEU A 114 -1.13 2.04 -15.54
C LEU A 114 -0.86 3.53 -15.42
N GLU A 115 0.23 4.00 -16.03
CA GLU A 115 0.70 5.39 -15.88
C GLU A 115 -0.31 6.45 -16.35
N GLU A 116 -1.07 6.16 -17.40
CA GLU A 116 -2.16 7.00 -17.88
C GLU A 116 -3.25 7.18 -16.84
N ALA A 117 -3.68 6.09 -16.19
CA ALA A 117 -4.67 6.13 -15.13
C ALA A 117 -4.15 6.86 -13.88
N LYS A 118 -2.88 6.69 -13.50
CA LYS A 118 -2.27 7.43 -12.40
C LYS A 118 -2.35 8.95 -12.63
N LYS A 119 -2.09 9.38 -13.86
CA LYS A 119 -2.15 10.80 -14.24
C LYS A 119 -3.56 11.37 -14.17
N SER A 120 -4.60 10.57 -14.36
CA SER A 120 -6.00 11.02 -14.29
C SER A 120 -6.49 11.35 -12.87
N GLY A 121 -5.79 10.89 -11.83
CA GLY A 121 -6.21 11.01 -10.43
C GLY A 121 -7.01 9.80 -9.93
N VAL A 122 -6.98 8.66 -10.64
CA VAL A 122 -7.71 7.44 -10.29
C VAL A 122 -7.50 7.02 -8.82
N MET A 123 -6.25 7.11 -8.30
CA MET A 123 -5.98 6.76 -6.90
C MET A 123 -6.76 7.62 -5.91
N TYR A 124 -6.87 8.93 -6.18
CA TYR A 124 -7.65 9.82 -5.32
C TYR A 124 -9.12 9.44 -5.32
N SER A 125 -9.68 9.09 -6.49
CA SER A 125 -11.09 8.70 -6.62
C SER A 125 -11.36 7.37 -5.93
N VAL A 126 -10.55 6.34 -6.18
CA VAL A 126 -10.68 5.03 -5.53
C VAL A 126 -10.64 5.15 -4.00
N MET A 127 -9.65 5.89 -3.47
CA MET A 127 -9.52 6.06 -2.03
C MET A 127 -10.68 6.89 -1.46
N PHE A 128 -11.07 7.97 -2.14
CA PHE A 128 -12.18 8.83 -1.71
C PHE A 128 -13.49 8.04 -1.59
N ASP A 129 -13.83 7.21 -2.60
CA ASP A 129 -15.04 6.38 -2.59
C ASP A 129 -15.02 5.36 -1.43
N LYS A 130 -13.87 4.73 -1.18
CA LYS A 130 -13.72 3.77 -0.09
C LYS A 130 -13.78 4.41 1.29
N ILE A 131 -13.20 5.61 1.42
CA ILE A 131 -13.29 6.38 2.67
C ILE A 131 -14.74 6.79 2.92
N ASN A 132 -15.44 7.34 1.93
CA ASN A 132 -16.86 7.69 2.04
C ASN A 132 -17.70 6.48 2.49
N ALA A 133 -17.57 5.37 1.78
CA ALA A 133 -18.31 4.14 2.12
C ALA A 133 -17.99 3.64 3.54
N SER A 134 -16.75 3.83 4.03
CA SER A 134 -16.37 3.50 5.40
C SER A 134 -17.04 4.45 6.41
N MET A 135 -17.03 5.75 6.13
CA MET A 135 -17.64 6.75 7.02
C MET A 135 -19.17 6.57 7.12
N GLU A 136 -19.85 6.28 6.01
CA GLU A 136 -21.29 6.00 5.97
C GLU A 136 -21.67 4.77 6.80
N ARG A 137 -20.76 3.77 6.88
CA ARG A 137 -20.95 2.56 7.68
C ARG A 137 -20.43 2.67 9.13
N ASN A 138 -19.98 3.85 9.52
CA ASN A 138 -19.33 4.08 10.81
C ASN A 138 -18.07 3.22 11.03
N ASN A 139 -17.35 2.89 9.96
CA ASN A 139 -16.14 2.08 9.97
C ASN A 139 -14.88 2.97 9.93
N ILE A 140 -13.79 2.46 10.49
CA ILE A 140 -12.47 3.07 10.39
C ILE A 140 -11.90 2.78 9.00
N PHE A 141 -11.36 3.81 8.33
CA PHE A 141 -10.55 3.60 7.13
C PHE A 141 -9.07 3.65 7.50
N ASP A 142 -8.35 2.57 7.23
CA ASP A 142 -6.94 2.40 7.57
C ASP A 142 -6.09 2.39 6.29
N PHE A 143 -5.21 3.37 6.12
CA PHE A 143 -4.31 3.45 4.97
C PHE A 143 -3.14 2.47 5.05
N GLY A 144 -2.98 1.76 6.16
CA GLY A 144 -1.77 1.02 6.48
C GLY A 144 -0.60 1.96 6.83
N GLY A 145 0.53 1.38 7.15
CA GLY A 145 1.74 2.12 7.47
C GLY A 145 2.61 2.37 6.23
N SER A 146 3.18 3.56 6.11
CA SER A 146 4.20 3.82 5.11
C SER A 146 5.38 4.60 5.69
N ARG A 147 6.60 4.09 5.42
CA ARG A 147 7.85 4.81 5.69
C ARG A 147 8.20 5.79 4.57
N VAL A 148 7.48 5.76 3.44
CA VAL A 148 7.74 6.62 2.28
C VAL A 148 7.04 7.96 2.48
N PRO A 149 7.77 9.08 2.57
CA PRO A 149 7.19 10.40 2.87
C PRO A 149 6.10 10.82 1.89
N THR A 150 6.26 10.51 0.60
CA THR A 150 5.29 10.85 -0.43
C THR A 150 3.96 10.11 -0.26
N VAL A 151 3.99 8.84 0.18
CA VAL A 151 2.79 8.07 0.49
C VAL A 151 2.10 8.62 1.73
N ARG A 152 2.86 8.95 2.78
CA ARG A 152 2.30 9.61 3.98
C ARG A 152 1.62 10.93 3.62
N GLN A 153 2.25 11.75 2.77
CA GLN A 153 1.64 13.00 2.33
C GLN A 153 0.36 12.78 1.52
N PHE A 154 0.34 11.76 0.64
CA PHE A 154 -0.87 11.37 -0.08
C PHE A 154 -2.01 10.99 0.87
N ASN A 155 -1.74 10.17 1.89
CA ASN A 155 -2.74 9.78 2.89
C ASN A 155 -3.28 10.99 3.67
N ARG A 156 -2.39 11.91 4.08
CA ARG A 156 -2.79 13.17 4.74
C ARG A 156 -3.65 14.07 3.84
N ASN A 157 -3.36 14.12 2.53
CA ASN A 157 -4.16 14.88 1.57
C ASN A 157 -5.61 14.37 1.51
N LEU A 158 -5.80 13.07 1.73
CA LEU A 158 -7.10 12.41 1.83
C LEU A 158 -7.73 12.51 3.23
N GLY A 159 -7.10 13.22 4.17
CA GLY A 159 -7.62 13.42 5.52
C GLY A 159 -7.16 12.39 6.54
N GLY A 160 -6.19 11.56 6.19
CA GLY A 160 -5.61 10.58 7.12
C GLY A 160 -4.89 11.25 8.30
N LEU A 161 -5.21 10.82 9.51
CA LEU A 161 -4.58 11.25 10.75
C LEU A 161 -3.44 10.31 11.12
N ASP A 162 -2.29 10.86 11.48
CA ASP A 162 -1.14 10.08 11.93
C ASP A 162 -1.41 9.45 13.29
N GLN A 163 -1.16 8.15 13.38
CA GLN A 163 -1.18 7.38 14.61
C GLN A 163 0.21 6.79 14.84
N THR A 164 0.73 6.97 16.03
CA THR A 164 2.04 6.44 16.42
C THR A 164 1.87 5.09 17.10
N TYR A 165 2.69 4.12 16.72
CA TYR A 165 2.79 2.84 17.41
C TYR A 165 4.24 2.49 17.68
N TYR A 166 4.48 1.68 18.71
CA TYR A 166 5.80 1.32 19.16
C TYR A 166 6.13 -0.11 18.75
N GLN A 167 7.31 -0.29 18.21
CA GLN A 167 7.86 -1.63 17.94
C GLN A 167 8.89 -1.97 19.01
N PHE A 168 8.62 -3.02 19.76
CA PHE A 168 9.57 -3.58 20.71
C PHE A 168 10.29 -4.76 20.06
N THR A 169 11.61 -4.75 20.13
CA THR A 169 12.42 -5.85 19.60
C THR A 169 13.25 -6.43 20.74
N TRP A 170 13.10 -7.72 20.97
CA TRP A 170 13.95 -8.48 21.89
C TRP A 170 14.93 -9.31 21.13
N ASP A 171 16.20 -9.25 21.52
CA ASP A 171 17.25 -10.11 21.02
C ASP A 171 17.88 -10.88 22.18
N ASN A 172 17.38 -12.07 22.43
CA ASN A 172 17.89 -13.01 23.42
C ASN A 172 18.96 -13.96 22.84
N SER A 173 19.48 -13.66 21.66
CA SER A 173 20.50 -14.49 21.02
C SER A 173 21.77 -14.54 21.89
N PRO A 174 22.38 -15.72 22.09
CA PRO A 174 23.66 -15.87 22.78
C PRO A 174 24.75 -15.00 22.12
N PHE A 175 25.73 -14.55 22.91
CA PHE A 175 26.80 -13.68 22.43
C PHE A 175 27.56 -14.29 21.24
N TRP A 176 27.85 -15.59 21.25
CA TRP A 176 28.53 -16.27 20.15
C TRP A 176 27.73 -16.19 18.83
N PHE A 177 26.40 -16.28 18.90
CA PHE A 177 25.53 -16.15 17.72
C PHE A 177 25.56 -14.70 17.16
N LYS A 178 25.54 -13.70 18.05
CA LYS A 178 25.67 -12.28 17.65
C LYS A 178 27.00 -12.02 16.95
N MET A 179 28.09 -12.63 17.41
CA MET A 179 29.39 -12.58 16.73
C MET A 179 29.33 -13.19 15.32
N ILE A 180 28.73 -14.36 15.16
CA ILE A 180 28.59 -15.00 13.84
C ILE A 180 27.79 -14.11 12.87
N VAL A 181 26.68 -13.55 13.33
CA VAL A 181 25.85 -12.64 12.53
C VAL A 181 26.62 -11.37 12.16
N PHE A 182 27.36 -10.79 13.08
CA PHE A 182 28.20 -9.62 12.85
C PHE A 182 29.27 -9.90 11.79
N LEU A 183 30.02 -10.99 11.92
CA LEU A 183 31.05 -11.39 10.94
C LEU A 183 30.43 -11.62 9.55
N ARG A 184 29.33 -12.37 9.47
CA ARG A 184 28.61 -12.58 8.22
C ARG A 184 28.24 -11.26 7.54
N ASN A 185 27.65 -10.32 8.28
CA ASN A 185 27.19 -9.05 7.74
C ASN A 185 28.37 -8.15 7.30
N THR A 186 29.51 -8.24 7.98
CA THR A 186 30.74 -7.52 7.61
C THR A 186 31.33 -8.06 6.31
N PHE A 187 31.41 -9.38 6.17
CA PHE A 187 31.88 -10.03 4.94
C PHE A 187 30.95 -9.77 3.74
N PHE A 188 29.63 -9.80 3.94
CA PHE A 188 28.67 -9.50 2.86
C PHE A 188 28.74 -8.02 2.43
N ARG A 189 28.94 -7.07 3.35
CA ARG A 189 29.10 -5.65 2.99
C ARG A 189 30.37 -5.39 2.18
N GLN A 190 31.46 -6.04 2.48
CA GLN A 190 32.71 -5.94 1.71
C GLN A 190 32.57 -6.48 0.29
N LYS A 191 31.81 -7.58 0.12
CA LYS A 191 31.58 -8.19 -1.20
C LYS A 191 30.71 -7.31 -2.12
N ILE A 192 29.76 -6.55 -1.56
CA ILE A 192 28.92 -5.62 -2.33
C ILE A 192 29.71 -4.36 -2.71
N SER A 193 30.59 -3.85 -1.84
CA SER A 193 31.43 -2.66 -2.15
C SER A 193 32.52 -2.94 -3.17
N SER A 194 32.98 -4.19 -3.33
CA SER A 194 33.93 -4.57 -4.37
C SER A 194 33.28 -4.76 -5.75
N ILE A 195 32.00 -5.07 -5.82
CA ILE A 195 31.25 -5.21 -7.09
C ILE A 195 30.85 -3.83 -7.67
N GLN A 196 30.69 -2.81 -6.82
CA GLN A 196 30.38 -1.44 -7.27
C GLN A 196 31.61 -0.64 -7.73
N LYS A 197 32.82 -1.18 -7.61
CA LYS A 197 34.08 -0.56 -8.04
C LYS A 197 34.66 -1.16 -9.32
N MET A 198 34.00 -2.10 -9.94
CA MET A 198 34.28 -2.62 -11.30
C MET A 198 33.26 -2.05 -12.30
#